data_a7618f8c434b0a69d080138326d9c616
#
_entry.id   a7618f8c434b0a69d080138326d9c616
#
_cell.length_a   1.000
_cell.length_b   1.000
_cell.length_c   1.000
_cell.angle_alpha   90.00
_cell.angle_beta   90.00
_cell.angle_gamma   90.00
#
_symmetry.space_group_name_H-M   'P 1'
#
loop_
_entity.id
_entity.type
_entity.pdbx_description
1 polymer ?
#
loop_
_entity_poly.entity_id
_entity_poly.type
_entity_poly.pdbx_seq_one_letter_code
_entity_poly.pdbx_strand_id
1 'polypeptide(L)'
;DPTTLDKVTAAKHRLWFAQANSMTAWYLPLDSLGGEATPFYLGGIFKQGGYLYEIATWSLDSGAGLDDLTVFISSNGEVAVYTGSDPDDASTWRINSVYLVSPPVGKIPTIDMGGDLIMMTEAGLFPLSKVVQGAAAESLYESALSRNISRTLNSIIHSTSGIITNDWELHNFTSIQTVLISIPDVDGSARQYIMN
;
A
#
# COMPACT_ATOMS: atom_id res chain seq x y z
N ASP A 1 -20.02 -8.91 7.96
CA ASP A 1 -20.93 -7.82 7.64
C ASP A 1 -20.28 -6.92 6.58
N PRO A 2 -20.84 -6.77 5.37
CA PRO A 2 -20.25 -5.94 4.30
C PRO A 2 -20.11 -4.46 4.68
N THR A 3 -20.85 -3.97 5.67
CA THR A 3 -20.72 -2.58 6.14
C THR A 3 -19.43 -2.29 6.90
N THR A 4 -18.66 -3.32 7.26
CA THR A 4 -17.37 -3.18 7.93
C THR A 4 -16.18 -3.25 6.96
N LEU A 5 -16.44 -3.44 5.67
CA LEU A 5 -15.39 -3.48 4.65
C LEU A 5 -15.10 -2.06 4.16
N ASP A 6 -13.84 -1.67 4.22
CA ASP A 6 -13.39 -0.30 3.93
C ASP A 6 -12.78 -0.17 2.53
N LYS A 7 -11.95 -1.14 2.14
CA LYS A 7 -11.23 -1.12 0.86
C LYS A 7 -11.37 -2.43 0.12
N VAL A 8 -11.30 -2.36 -1.21
CA VAL A 8 -11.32 -3.53 -2.09
C VAL A 8 -10.16 -3.48 -3.08
N THR A 9 -9.51 -4.62 -3.28
CA THR A 9 -8.42 -4.79 -4.23
C THR A 9 -8.57 -6.11 -4.97
N ALA A 10 -8.28 -6.12 -6.26
CA ALA A 10 -8.19 -7.36 -7.04
C ALA A 10 -6.75 -7.89 -6.99
N ALA A 11 -6.56 -9.09 -6.46
CA ALA A 11 -5.26 -9.75 -6.43
C ALA A 11 -5.43 -11.27 -6.65
N LYS A 12 -4.58 -11.87 -7.47
CA LYS A 12 -4.57 -13.32 -7.72
C LYS A 12 -5.94 -13.87 -8.13
N HIS A 13 -6.61 -13.19 -9.06
CA HIS A 13 -7.94 -13.57 -9.54
C HIS A 13 -9.02 -13.63 -8.44
N ARG A 14 -8.83 -12.90 -7.35
CA ARG A 14 -9.77 -12.80 -6.24
C ARG A 14 -10.00 -11.33 -5.88
N LEU A 15 -11.17 -11.03 -5.34
CA LEU A 15 -11.40 -9.78 -4.66
C LEU A 15 -11.02 -9.93 -3.18
N TRP A 16 -10.21 -8.99 -2.74
CA TRP A 16 -9.77 -8.86 -1.36
C TRP A 16 -10.35 -7.60 -0.76
N PHE A 17 -10.71 -7.68 0.50
CA PHE A 17 -11.29 -6.57 1.25
C PHE A 17 -10.54 -6.38 2.55
N ALA A 18 -10.23 -5.14 2.89
CA ALA A 18 -9.75 -4.77 4.21
C ALA A 18 -10.95 -4.49 5.12
N GLN A 19 -10.95 -5.09 6.32
CA GLN A 19 -11.95 -4.78 7.31
C GLN A 19 -11.53 -3.55 8.12
N ALA A 20 -12.43 -2.58 8.23
CA ALA A 20 -12.21 -1.34 8.96
C ALA A 20 -11.77 -1.60 10.41
N ASN A 21 -10.74 -0.90 10.85
CA ASN A 21 -10.21 -0.97 12.22
C ASN A 21 -9.87 -2.40 12.70
N SER A 22 -9.47 -3.28 11.79
CA SER A 22 -9.17 -4.68 12.06
C SER A 22 -7.89 -5.12 11.35
N MET A 23 -7.22 -6.13 11.87
CA MET A 23 -6.11 -6.85 11.20
C MET A 23 -6.62 -8.01 10.34
N THR A 24 -7.86 -7.94 9.88
CA THR A 24 -8.48 -8.99 9.07
C THR A 24 -8.68 -8.51 7.65
N ALA A 25 -8.15 -9.26 6.70
CA ALA A 25 -8.56 -9.22 5.31
C ALA A 25 -9.64 -10.27 5.05
N TRP A 26 -10.44 -10.05 4.04
CA TRP A 26 -11.43 -11.01 3.54
C TRP A 26 -11.20 -11.21 2.06
N TYR A 27 -11.38 -12.42 1.56
CA TYR A 27 -11.27 -12.70 0.12
C TYR A 27 -12.42 -13.56 -0.38
N LEU A 28 -12.79 -13.35 -1.64
CA LEU A 28 -13.77 -14.17 -2.34
C LEU A 28 -13.12 -15.39 -2.99
N PRO A 29 -13.92 -16.41 -3.36
CA PRO A 29 -13.46 -17.51 -4.18
C PRO A 29 -12.84 -17.06 -5.50
N LEU A 30 -12.03 -17.90 -6.11
CA LEU A 30 -11.36 -17.62 -7.39
C LEU A 30 -12.38 -17.22 -8.46
N ASP A 31 -12.06 -16.17 -9.23
CA ASP A 31 -12.87 -15.62 -10.34
C ASP A 31 -14.31 -15.26 -9.95
N SER A 32 -14.56 -15.01 -8.66
CA SER A 32 -15.89 -14.66 -8.15
C SER A 32 -16.00 -13.17 -7.82
N LEU A 33 -17.14 -12.57 -8.18
CA LEU A 33 -17.48 -11.19 -7.85
C LEU A 33 -18.45 -11.09 -6.65
N GLY A 34 -18.84 -12.22 -6.05
CA GLY A 34 -19.75 -12.28 -4.92
C GLY A 34 -19.74 -13.66 -4.29
N GLY A 35 -20.44 -13.79 -3.15
CA GLY A 35 -20.55 -15.05 -2.41
C GLY A 35 -20.03 -14.92 -0.99
N GLU A 36 -19.76 -16.05 -0.37
CA GLU A 36 -19.20 -16.11 0.97
C GLU A 36 -17.70 -15.75 0.95
N ALA A 37 -17.32 -14.77 1.76
CA ALA A 37 -15.94 -14.35 1.89
C ALA A 37 -15.24 -15.12 3.02
N THR A 38 -13.99 -15.50 2.79
CA THR A 38 -13.14 -16.19 3.77
C THR A 38 -12.26 -15.17 4.50
N PRO A 39 -12.13 -15.24 5.84
CA PRO A 39 -11.25 -14.34 6.58
C PRO A 39 -9.78 -14.76 6.47
N PHE A 40 -8.91 -13.78 6.36
CA PHE A 40 -7.46 -13.92 6.43
C PHE A 40 -6.91 -13.04 7.55
N TYR A 41 -6.36 -13.68 8.59
CA TYR A 41 -5.96 -13.00 9.82
C TYR A 41 -4.48 -12.60 9.79
N LEU A 42 -4.20 -11.31 9.86
CA LEU A 42 -2.86 -10.73 9.86
C LEU A 42 -2.34 -10.38 11.26
N GLY A 43 -3.19 -10.46 12.29
CA GLY A 43 -2.82 -10.09 13.66
C GLY A 43 -1.69 -10.92 14.29
N GLY A 44 -1.43 -12.13 13.78
CA GLY A 44 -0.28 -12.94 14.19
C GLY A 44 1.02 -12.61 13.45
N ILE A 45 0.94 -11.84 12.37
CA ILE A 45 2.04 -11.48 11.46
C ILE A 45 2.57 -10.11 11.80
N PHE A 46 1.67 -9.14 11.92
CA PHE A 46 2.00 -7.78 12.34
C PHE A 46 2.20 -7.69 13.85
N LYS A 47 3.27 -7.02 14.26
CA LYS A 47 3.69 -6.95 15.68
C LYS A 47 3.60 -5.55 16.27
N GLN A 48 3.50 -4.52 15.41
CA GLN A 48 3.41 -3.13 15.84
C GLN A 48 1.98 -2.71 16.20
N GLY A 49 1.01 -3.63 16.06
CA GLY A 49 -0.41 -3.33 16.27
C GLY A 49 -0.99 -2.44 15.17
N GLY A 50 -2.12 -1.79 15.48
CA GLY A 50 -2.86 -0.99 14.51
C GLY A 50 -3.95 -1.79 13.79
N TYR A 51 -4.18 -1.51 12.53
CA TYR A 51 -5.16 -2.19 11.67
C TYR A 51 -4.63 -2.34 10.24
N LEU A 52 -5.25 -3.22 9.46
CA LEU A 52 -4.94 -3.39 8.04
C LEU A 52 -5.37 -2.12 7.28
N TYR A 53 -4.38 -1.42 6.74
CA TYR A 53 -4.59 -0.14 6.08
C TYR A 53 -4.86 -0.29 4.59
N GLU A 54 -4.09 -1.15 3.91
CA GLU A 54 -4.13 -1.34 2.46
C GLU A 54 -3.83 -2.77 2.09
N ILE A 55 -4.42 -3.22 0.98
CA ILE A 55 -4.05 -4.43 0.26
C ILE A 55 -3.68 -4.01 -1.16
N ALA A 56 -2.48 -4.33 -1.60
CA ALA A 56 -1.99 -3.97 -2.93
C ALA A 56 -1.46 -5.20 -3.68
N THR A 57 -1.38 -5.08 -4.99
CA THR A 57 -0.66 -6.02 -5.86
C THR A 57 0.68 -5.40 -6.25
N TRP A 58 1.70 -6.22 -6.32
CA TRP A 58 3.02 -5.80 -6.76
C TRP A 58 3.55 -6.79 -7.79
N SER A 59 3.63 -6.37 -9.04
CA SER A 59 4.16 -7.18 -10.13
C SER A 59 5.65 -6.95 -10.24
N LEU A 60 6.44 -7.93 -9.81
CA LEU A 60 7.89 -7.94 -9.96
C LEU A 60 8.26 -8.64 -11.26
N ASP A 61 8.95 -7.93 -12.15
CA ASP A 61 9.66 -8.58 -13.26
C ASP A 61 11.00 -9.12 -12.73
N SER A 62 11.00 -10.37 -12.31
CA SER A 62 12.20 -11.07 -11.84
C SER A 62 13.05 -11.66 -12.96
N GLY A 63 12.71 -11.39 -14.23
CA GLY A 63 13.38 -11.98 -15.39
C GLY A 63 13.02 -13.45 -15.65
N ALA A 64 12.22 -14.07 -14.80
CA ALA A 64 11.71 -15.45 -14.94
C ALA A 64 10.19 -15.48 -15.20
N GLY A 65 9.57 -14.33 -15.38
CA GLY A 65 8.14 -14.11 -15.52
C GLY A 65 7.62 -13.09 -14.51
N LEU A 66 6.40 -12.61 -14.72
CA LEU A 66 5.72 -11.70 -13.79
C LEU A 66 5.25 -12.52 -12.58
N ASP A 67 5.93 -12.36 -11.46
CA ASP A 67 5.43 -12.83 -10.17
C ASP A 67 4.62 -11.70 -9.52
N ASP A 68 3.30 -11.84 -9.58
CA ASP A 68 2.43 -10.94 -8.84
C ASP A 68 2.48 -11.29 -7.37
N LEU A 69 2.86 -10.35 -6.55
CA LEU A 69 2.88 -10.46 -5.10
C LEU A 69 1.63 -9.80 -4.51
N THR A 70 1.13 -10.34 -3.41
CA THR A 70 0.10 -9.68 -2.62
C THR A 70 0.75 -9.00 -1.42
N VAL A 71 0.48 -7.71 -1.27
CA VAL A 71 1.10 -6.87 -0.24
C VAL A 71 0.01 -6.40 0.73
N PHE A 72 0.21 -6.69 2.01
CA PHE A 72 -0.65 -6.19 3.09
C PHE A 72 0.13 -5.13 3.87
N ILE A 73 -0.48 -3.99 4.08
CA ILE A 73 0.13 -2.83 4.72
C ILE A 73 -0.67 -2.49 5.98
N SER A 74 0.01 -2.41 7.13
CA SER A 74 -0.61 -1.98 8.37
C SER A 74 -0.59 -0.45 8.54
N SER A 75 -1.48 0.08 9.36
CA SER A 75 -1.52 1.50 9.72
C SER A 75 -0.25 1.98 10.43
N ASN A 76 0.52 1.06 11.02
CA ASN A 76 1.76 1.38 11.73
C ASN A 76 3.02 1.11 10.88
N GLY A 77 2.86 0.92 9.55
CA GLY A 77 3.97 0.82 8.60
C GLY A 77 4.59 -0.57 8.48
N GLU A 78 3.96 -1.61 9.00
CA GLU A 78 4.41 -2.98 8.68
C GLU A 78 3.87 -3.39 7.31
N VAL A 79 4.74 -3.94 6.48
CA VAL A 79 4.45 -4.37 5.11
C VAL A 79 4.75 -5.86 4.99
N ALA A 80 3.71 -6.67 4.86
CA ALA A 80 3.83 -8.12 4.65
C ALA A 80 3.68 -8.45 3.16
N VAL A 81 4.69 -9.11 2.60
CA VAL A 81 4.72 -9.50 1.19
C VAL A 81 4.51 -11.01 1.06
N TYR A 82 3.49 -11.38 0.31
CA TYR A 82 3.11 -12.77 0.06
C TYR A 82 3.31 -13.18 -1.39
N THR A 83 3.78 -14.40 -1.57
CA THR A 83 3.79 -15.11 -2.86
C THR A 83 2.75 -16.23 -2.86
N GLY A 84 2.41 -16.68 -4.06
CA GLY A 84 1.47 -17.78 -4.25
C GLY A 84 0.17 -17.30 -4.88
N SER A 85 -0.71 -18.25 -5.18
CA SER A 85 -1.97 -17.99 -5.87
C SER A 85 -3.20 -18.28 -5.02
N ASP A 86 -3.09 -19.14 -4.03
CA ASP A 86 -4.23 -19.61 -3.25
C ASP A 86 -3.99 -19.47 -1.75
N PRO A 87 -4.67 -18.53 -1.08
CA PRO A 87 -4.53 -18.33 0.36
C PRO A 87 -5.03 -19.51 1.20
N ASP A 88 -5.83 -20.42 0.63
CA ASP A 88 -6.28 -21.65 1.29
C ASP A 88 -5.23 -22.77 1.23
N ASP A 89 -4.21 -22.65 0.38
CA ASP A 89 -3.15 -23.65 0.24
C ASP A 89 -1.83 -23.13 0.83
N ALA A 90 -1.53 -23.53 2.06
CA ALA A 90 -0.29 -23.19 2.75
C ALA A 90 1.00 -23.69 2.04
N SER A 91 0.89 -24.59 1.07
CA SER A 91 2.03 -25.07 0.29
C SER A 91 2.46 -24.04 -0.78
N THR A 92 1.52 -23.29 -1.31
CA THR A 92 1.74 -22.28 -2.35
C THR A 92 1.71 -20.86 -1.81
N TRP A 93 0.85 -20.58 -0.83
CA TRP A 93 0.71 -19.25 -0.22
C TRP A 93 1.71 -19.06 0.91
N ARG A 94 2.71 -18.21 0.69
CA ARG A 94 3.81 -18.03 1.64
C ARG A 94 4.11 -16.56 1.85
N ILE A 95 4.41 -16.23 3.11
CA ILE A 95 4.98 -14.94 3.42
C ILE A 95 6.47 -14.92 3.02
N ASN A 96 6.87 -13.93 2.22
CA ASN A 96 8.28 -13.72 1.89
C ASN A 96 8.99 -13.04 3.05
N SER A 97 8.44 -11.94 3.52
CA SER A 97 8.98 -11.18 4.64
C SER A 97 7.96 -10.16 5.15
N VAL A 98 8.25 -9.62 6.32
CA VAL A 98 7.59 -8.42 6.87
C VAL A 98 8.64 -7.34 7.00
N TYR A 99 8.37 -6.19 6.42
CA TYR A 99 9.23 -5.01 6.44
C TYR A 99 8.59 -3.94 7.31
N LEU A 100 9.41 -3.09 7.91
CA LEU A 100 8.95 -1.93 8.66
C LEU A 100 9.37 -0.66 7.93
N VAL A 101 8.39 0.17 7.62
CA VAL A 101 8.56 1.50 7.02
C VAL A 101 7.83 2.54 7.87
N SER A 102 7.90 3.80 7.49
CA SER A 102 7.06 4.82 8.13
C SER A 102 5.57 4.56 7.85
N PRO A 103 4.67 4.97 8.75
CA PRO A 103 3.24 4.81 8.55
C PRO A 103 2.75 5.32 7.20
N PRO A 104 1.81 4.62 6.55
CA PRO A 104 1.22 5.05 5.30
C PRO A 104 0.38 6.32 5.48
N VAL A 105 0.35 7.16 4.46
CA VAL A 105 -0.43 8.40 4.43
C VAL A 105 -1.36 8.38 3.23
N GLY A 106 -2.61 8.76 3.44
CA GLY A 106 -3.57 8.96 2.37
C GLY A 106 -4.52 7.78 2.17
N LYS A 107 -5.66 8.08 1.57
CA LYS A 107 -6.71 7.10 1.29
C LYS A 107 -6.25 6.03 0.30
N ILE A 108 -5.44 6.42 -0.68
CA ILE A 108 -4.80 5.55 -1.66
C ILE A 108 -3.28 5.77 -1.56
N PRO A 109 -2.60 5.08 -0.62
CA PRO A 109 -1.19 5.31 -0.36
C PRO A 109 -0.25 4.60 -1.32
N THR A 110 -0.77 3.72 -2.19
CA THR A 110 0.05 2.92 -3.11
C THR A 110 -0.35 3.12 -4.56
N ILE A 111 0.64 3.11 -5.44
CA ILE A 111 0.44 3.06 -6.91
C ILE A 111 1.46 2.12 -7.55
N ASP A 112 1.04 1.45 -8.62
CA ASP A 112 1.94 0.70 -9.50
C ASP A 112 2.63 1.64 -10.47
N MET A 113 3.95 1.56 -10.55
CA MET A 113 4.79 2.32 -11.48
C MET A 113 5.85 1.45 -12.13
N GLY A 114 5.50 0.89 -13.28
CA GLY A 114 6.49 0.23 -14.14
C GLY A 114 7.21 -0.97 -13.52
N GLY A 115 6.47 -1.81 -12.80
CA GLY A 115 7.00 -3.00 -12.14
C GLY A 115 7.47 -2.77 -10.71
N ASP A 116 7.21 -1.59 -10.15
CA ASP A 116 7.44 -1.32 -8.73
C ASP A 116 6.19 -0.74 -8.07
N LEU A 117 5.98 -1.07 -6.81
CA LEU A 117 4.92 -0.51 -6.00
C LEU A 117 5.46 0.71 -5.23
N ILE A 118 4.97 1.88 -5.58
CA ILE A 118 5.35 3.12 -4.88
C ILE A 118 4.39 3.31 -3.72
N MET A 119 4.95 3.53 -2.54
CA MET A 119 4.18 3.73 -1.31
C MET A 119 4.41 5.13 -0.76
N MET A 120 3.32 5.83 -0.43
CA MET A 120 3.33 7.11 0.25
C MET A 120 3.26 6.91 1.76
N THR A 121 4.25 7.43 2.45
CA THR A 121 4.39 7.34 3.90
C THR A 121 4.66 8.72 4.51
N GLU A 122 4.64 8.82 5.83
CA GLU A 122 5.04 10.04 6.54
C GLU A 122 6.47 10.49 6.19
N ALA A 123 7.35 9.57 5.81
CA ALA A 123 8.73 9.90 5.43
C ALA A 123 8.88 10.25 3.93
N GLY A 124 7.82 10.09 3.11
CA GLY A 124 7.83 10.40 1.68
C GLY A 124 7.34 9.26 0.80
N LEU A 125 7.62 9.34 -0.51
CA LEU A 125 7.28 8.32 -1.49
C LEU A 125 8.46 7.41 -1.77
N PHE A 126 8.29 6.11 -1.52
CA PHE A 126 9.34 5.11 -1.66
C PHE A 126 8.91 3.96 -2.58
N PRO A 127 9.80 3.52 -3.47
CA PRO A 127 9.60 2.25 -4.18
C PRO A 127 9.80 1.07 -3.21
N LEU A 128 8.84 0.14 -3.21
CA LEU A 128 8.86 -1.01 -2.30
C LEU A 128 10.05 -1.94 -2.58
N SER A 129 10.53 -1.98 -3.82
CA SER A 129 11.75 -2.73 -4.19
C SER A 129 12.97 -2.33 -3.36
N LYS A 130 13.10 -1.05 -3.00
CA LYS A 130 14.21 -0.56 -2.16
C LYS A 130 14.08 -1.02 -0.71
N VAL A 131 12.86 -1.07 -0.20
CA VAL A 131 12.57 -1.61 1.14
C VAL A 131 12.96 -3.09 1.22
N VAL A 132 12.52 -3.86 0.23
CA VAL A 132 12.78 -5.31 0.14
C VAL A 132 14.27 -5.63 -0.01
N GLN A 133 15.03 -4.79 -0.71
CA GLN A 133 16.49 -4.93 -0.84
C GLN A 133 17.26 -4.61 0.44
N GLY A 134 16.58 -4.24 1.52
CA GLY A 134 17.20 -3.94 2.81
C GLY A 134 17.97 -2.62 2.80
N ALA A 135 17.56 -1.66 2.00
CA ALA A 135 18.14 -0.33 2.00
C ALA A 135 18.05 0.28 3.40
N ALA A 136 19.17 0.79 3.90
CA ALA A 136 19.20 1.52 5.16
C ALA A 136 18.27 2.74 5.09
N ALA A 137 17.70 3.17 6.23
CA ALA A 137 16.75 4.28 6.27
C ALA A 137 17.26 5.55 5.56
N GLU A 138 18.56 5.86 5.68
CA GLU A 138 19.19 6.97 4.96
C GLU A 138 19.17 6.76 3.43
N SER A 139 19.45 5.55 2.97
CA SER A 139 19.41 5.20 1.54
C SER A 139 17.98 5.18 0.99
N LEU A 140 16.98 4.82 1.81
CA LEU A 140 15.57 4.95 1.46
C LEU A 140 15.20 6.41 1.27
N TYR A 141 15.65 7.29 2.17
CA TYR A 141 15.40 8.72 2.07
C TYR A 141 16.02 9.35 0.81
N GLU A 142 17.25 8.93 0.47
CA GLU A 142 17.91 9.38 -0.77
C GLU A 142 17.26 8.83 -2.03
N SER A 143 16.68 7.64 -1.99
CA SER A 143 15.96 7.01 -3.10
C SER A 143 14.50 7.43 -3.21
N ALA A 144 14.00 8.24 -2.26
CA ALA A 144 12.63 8.71 -2.28
C ALA A 144 12.35 9.54 -3.54
N LEU A 145 11.31 9.16 -4.28
CA LEU A 145 10.85 9.91 -5.45
C LEU A 145 10.47 11.35 -5.09
N SER A 146 10.03 11.56 -3.86
CA SER A 146 9.66 12.87 -3.30
C SER A 146 10.83 13.70 -2.77
N ARG A 147 12.09 13.26 -2.93
CA ARG A 147 13.25 13.95 -2.31
C ARG A 147 13.28 15.45 -2.53
N ASN A 148 12.96 15.90 -3.73
CA ASN A 148 12.98 17.33 -4.09
C ASN A 148 11.87 18.14 -3.43
N ILE A 149 10.75 17.49 -3.05
CA ILE A 149 9.59 18.11 -2.41
C ILE A 149 9.38 17.60 -0.97
N SER A 150 10.31 16.80 -0.44
CA SER A 150 10.18 16.16 0.87
C SER A 150 9.94 17.15 2.00
N ARG A 151 10.64 18.31 2.00
CA ARG A 151 10.43 19.36 3.00
C ARG A 151 9.00 19.90 2.96
N THR A 152 8.46 20.10 1.77
CA THR A 152 7.10 20.59 1.58
C THR A 152 6.09 19.54 2.03
N LEU A 153 6.26 18.28 1.62
CA LEU A 153 5.39 17.17 2.04
C LEU A 153 5.44 16.96 3.56
N ASN A 154 6.63 16.92 4.15
CA ASN A 154 6.77 16.77 5.61
C ASN A 154 6.13 17.95 6.36
N SER A 155 6.32 19.20 5.88
CA SER A 155 5.68 20.37 6.47
C SER A 155 4.16 20.25 6.44
N ILE A 156 3.58 19.76 5.35
CA ILE A 156 2.14 19.58 5.21
C ILE A 156 1.65 18.43 6.10
N ILE A 157 2.32 17.29 6.10
CA ILE A 157 1.98 16.15 6.96
C ILE A 157 1.93 16.57 8.44
N HIS A 158 2.93 17.32 8.90
CA HIS A 158 3.01 17.75 10.30
C HIS A 158 2.13 18.96 10.63
N SER A 159 1.82 19.84 9.66
CA SER A 159 0.96 21.01 9.90
C SER A 159 -0.52 20.66 9.90
N THR A 160 -0.90 19.61 9.18
CA THR A 160 -2.29 19.14 9.02
C THR A 160 -2.64 18.02 9.98
N SER A 161 -1.93 17.93 11.09
CA SER A 161 -2.06 16.92 12.16
C SER A 161 -3.44 16.25 12.24
N GLY A 162 -3.53 15.03 11.76
CA GLY A 162 -4.52 14.03 12.18
C GLY A 162 -5.85 13.99 11.43
N ILE A 163 -6.32 15.04 10.76
CA ILE A 163 -7.67 15.07 10.19
C ILE A 163 -7.67 14.94 8.65
N ILE A 164 -6.61 15.37 7.98
CA ILE A 164 -6.60 15.51 6.51
C ILE A 164 -5.67 14.51 5.82
N THR A 165 -4.77 13.85 6.54
CA THR A 165 -3.84 12.88 5.93
C THR A 165 -4.53 11.64 5.34
N ASN A 166 -5.76 11.34 5.77
CA ASN A 166 -6.52 10.20 5.26
C ASN A 166 -7.11 10.43 3.85
N ASP A 167 -7.24 11.68 3.42
CA ASP A 167 -7.85 12.02 2.13
C ASP A 167 -6.82 12.30 1.03
N TRP A 168 -5.53 12.09 1.30
CA TRP A 168 -4.51 12.18 0.28
C TRP A 168 -4.62 11.02 -0.70
N GLU A 169 -4.40 11.30 -1.97
CA GLU A 169 -4.51 10.30 -3.03
C GLU A 169 -3.31 10.38 -3.97
N LEU A 170 -2.80 9.20 -4.35
CA LEU A 170 -1.82 9.05 -5.42
C LEU A 170 -2.51 8.59 -6.70
N HIS A 171 -2.20 9.24 -7.80
CA HIS A 171 -2.70 8.87 -9.12
C HIS A 171 -1.55 8.74 -10.11
N ASN A 172 -1.51 7.63 -10.84
CA ASN A 172 -0.53 7.40 -11.89
C ASN A 172 -1.17 7.64 -13.26
N PHE A 173 -0.65 8.62 -13.99
CA PHE A 173 -1.01 8.89 -15.38
C PHE A 173 0.05 8.32 -16.32
N THR A 174 -0.04 7.02 -16.59
CA THR A 174 0.94 6.28 -17.40
C THR A 174 1.13 6.84 -18.80
N SER A 175 0.09 7.41 -19.40
CA SER A 175 0.13 8.00 -20.74
C SER A 175 1.08 9.20 -20.86
N ILE A 176 1.31 9.92 -19.76
CA ILE A 176 2.21 11.08 -19.68
C ILE A 176 3.35 10.88 -18.69
N GLN A 177 3.52 9.65 -18.18
CA GLN A 177 4.55 9.26 -17.22
C GLN A 177 4.60 10.17 -15.98
N THR A 178 3.43 10.48 -15.43
CA THR A 178 3.30 11.49 -14.38
C THR A 178 2.57 10.90 -13.18
N VAL A 179 3.09 11.19 -11.99
CA VAL A 179 2.41 10.91 -10.71
C VAL A 179 1.83 12.21 -10.17
N LEU A 180 0.55 12.18 -9.84
CA LEU A 180 -0.15 13.26 -9.18
C LEU A 180 -0.37 12.90 -7.72
N ILE A 181 0.05 13.78 -6.82
CA ILE A 181 -0.29 13.74 -5.40
C ILE A 181 -1.37 14.78 -5.17
N SER A 182 -2.56 14.36 -4.79
CA SER A 182 -3.66 15.25 -4.44
C SER A 182 -3.77 15.35 -2.93
N ILE A 183 -3.66 16.56 -2.40
CA ILE A 183 -3.70 16.87 -0.97
C ILE A 183 -4.86 17.83 -0.74
N PRO A 184 -5.95 17.40 -0.11
CA PRO A 184 -7.06 18.28 0.21
C PRO A 184 -6.65 19.31 1.28
N ASP A 185 -7.14 20.52 1.15
CA ASP A 185 -6.96 21.58 2.13
C ASP A 185 -8.23 21.73 3.01
N VAL A 186 -8.10 22.34 4.15
CA VAL A 186 -9.20 22.54 5.14
C VAL A 186 -10.37 23.37 4.62
N ASP A 187 -10.15 24.18 3.58
CA ASP A 187 -11.16 25.02 2.95
C ASP A 187 -11.94 24.32 1.82
N GLY A 188 -11.66 23.02 1.58
CA GLY A 188 -12.25 22.23 0.50
C GLY A 188 -11.54 22.40 -0.85
N SER A 189 -10.46 23.17 -0.92
CA SER A 189 -9.57 23.17 -2.07
C SER A 189 -8.62 21.97 -2.03
N ALA A 190 -7.90 21.70 -3.12
CA ALA A 190 -6.88 20.68 -3.17
C ALA A 190 -5.59 21.25 -3.75
N ARG A 191 -4.47 20.92 -3.11
CA ARG A 191 -3.14 21.14 -3.67
C ARG A 191 -2.70 19.91 -4.44
N GLN A 192 -2.19 20.13 -5.62
CA GLN A 192 -1.73 19.06 -6.49
C GLN A 192 -0.25 19.23 -6.78
N TYR A 193 0.50 18.15 -6.54
CA TYR A 193 1.92 18.07 -6.88
C TYR A 193 2.10 17.09 -8.02
N ILE A 194 2.78 17.50 -9.06
CA ILE A 194 3.03 16.71 -10.26
C ILE A 194 4.51 16.33 -10.25
N MET A 195 4.78 15.02 -10.40
CA MET A 195 6.12 14.49 -10.56
C MET A 195 6.22 13.78 -11.91
N ASN A 196 7.23 14.13 -12.69
CA ASN A 196 7.57 13.52 -13.97
C ASN A 196 8.84 12.68 -13.83
#